data_793094ca9dd4b9c8b49fb3b8a5c2e23a
#
_entry.id   793094ca9dd4b9c8b49fb3b8a5c2e23a
#
_cell.length_a   1.000
_cell.length_b   1.000
_cell.length_c   1.000
_cell.angle_alpha   90.00
_cell.angle_beta   90.00
_cell.angle_gamma   90.00
#
_symmetry.space_group_name_H-M   'P 1'
#
loop_
_entity.id
_entity.type
_entity.pdbx_description
1 polymer ?
#
loop_
_entity_poly.entity_id
_entity_poly.type
_entity_poly.pdbx_seq_one_letter_code
_entity_poly.pdbx_strand_id
1 'polypeptide(L)'
;MDKQSLVILDGMHRYNALKKLGCQHAPACLVEYDDERIGVGAWFRFFNAKEPESLATAALESLSQKYERNTTSHQNDPTRATIITKLSNFQLIAEPDKLARCCLAVRIEKYISGQSFRCEYAPENAVTQWLNSNANLVIPVPIFSKAEIKETATSGRLLPHKVTRHIIPSRPLGVDVPLDLLINYTSEEANEKLDRLLSSRRLDRKPPGSTVDGRRYQEELLVFER
;
A
#
# COMPACT_ATOMS: atom_id res chain seq x y z
N MET A 1 -3.85 12.65 4.39
CA MET A 1 -4.95 12.44 5.34
C MET A 1 -6.20 13.05 4.76
N ASP A 2 -7.34 12.38 4.87
CA ASP A 2 -8.62 12.98 4.48
C ASP A 2 -8.97 14.14 5.40
N LYS A 3 -9.34 15.27 4.82
CA LYS A 3 -9.64 16.52 5.56
C LYS A 3 -10.91 16.40 6.41
N GLN A 4 -11.89 15.65 5.96
CA GLN A 4 -13.19 15.54 6.64
C GLN A 4 -13.19 14.47 7.73
N SER A 5 -12.75 13.25 7.41
CA SER A 5 -12.80 12.11 8.33
C SER A 5 -11.53 11.91 9.15
N LEU A 6 -10.46 12.65 8.83
CA LEU A 6 -9.12 12.51 9.39
C LEU A 6 -8.51 11.10 9.22
N VAL A 7 -9.03 10.31 8.29
CA VAL A 7 -8.49 8.99 7.96
C VAL A 7 -7.11 9.14 7.33
N ILE A 8 -6.13 8.41 7.84
CA ILE A 8 -4.76 8.40 7.32
C ILE A 8 -4.73 7.54 6.05
N LEU A 9 -4.52 8.18 4.89
CA LEU A 9 -4.46 7.52 3.58
C LEU A 9 -3.08 6.94 3.28
N ASP A 10 -2.02 7.58 3.77
CA ASP A 10 -0.63 7.16 3.66
C ASP A 10 0.16 7.66 4.87
N GLY A 11 1.23 6.94 5.24
CA GLY A 11 2.12 7.35 6.34
C GLY A 11 1.79 6.73 7.69
N MET A 12 0.97 5.68 7.78
CA MET A 12 0.62 5.01 9.03
C MET A 12 1.86 4.55 9.83
N HIS A 13 2.92 4.06 9.17
CA HIS A 13 4.17 3.70 9.85
C HIS A 13 4.86 4.92 10.46
N ARG A 14 4.90 6.05 9.75
CA ARG A 14 5.45 7.32 10.26
C ARG A 14 4.65 7.83 11.45
N TYR A 15 3.33 7.84 11.33
CA TYR A 15 2.44 8.20 12.43
C TYR A 15 2.69 7.35 13.69
N ASN A 16 2.77 6.03 13.53
CA ASN A 16 3.04 5.13 14.65
C ASN A 16 4.45 5.32 15.24
N ALA A 17 5.45 5.65 14.42
CA ALA A 17 6.79 5.97 14.89
C ALA A 17 6.81 7.27 15.71
N LEU A 18 6.17 8.34 15.22
CA LEU A 18 6.03 9.61 15.94
C LEU A 18 5.32 9.41 17.28
N LYS A 19 4.24 8.63 17.31
CA LYS A 19 3.54 8.29 18.55
C LYS A 19 4.45 7.57 19.56
N LYS A 20 5.27 6.62 19.10
CA LYS A 20 6.24 5.90 19.95
C LYS A 20 7.36 6.81 20.46
N LEU A 21 7.73 7.83 19.70
CA LEU A 21 8.72 8.84 20.10
C LEU A 21 8.16 9.91 21.04
N GLY A 22 6.88 9.84 21.41
CA GLY A 22 6.23 10.81 22.28
C GLY A 22 5.94 12.16 21.61
N CYS A 23 5.93 12.23 20.28
CA CYS A 23 5.59 13.42 19.56
C CYS A 23 4.12 13.81 19.83
N GLN A 24 3.89 15.07 20.15
CA GLN A 24 2.54 15.62 20.37
C GLN A 24 1.84 15.96 19.05
N HIS A 25 2.63 16.21 18.00
CA HIS A 25 2.15 16.58 16.68
C HIS A 25 2.66 15.64 15.59
N ALA A 26 1.92 15.56 14.50
CA ALA A 26 2.33 14.88 13.28
C ALA A 26 1.98 15.76 12.06
N PRO A 27 2.95 16.10 11.19
CA PRO A 27 2.67 16.89 10.00
C PRO A 27 1.82 16.09 9.04
N ALA A 28 0.77 16.69 8.49
CA ALA A 28 -0.14 16.03 7.58
C ALA A 28 -0.53 16.95 6.42
N CYS A 29 -0.46 16.42 5.20
CA CYS A 29 -1.10 17.03 4.05
C CYS A 29 -2.58 16.63 4.05
N LEU A 30 -3.47 17.60 4.15
CA LEU A 30 -4.92 17.40 4.12
C LEU A 30 -5.39 17.42 2.66
N VAL A 31 -6.22 16.45 2.28
CA VAL A 31 -6.80 16.33 0.94
C VAL A 31 -8.30 16.11 1.03
N GLU A 32 -9.03 16.62 0.06
CA GLU A 32 -10.45 16.26 -0.12
C GLU A 32 -10.49 14.86 -0.73
N TYR A 33 -10.66 13.83 0.09
CA TYR A 33 -10.48 12.43 -0.35
C TYR A 33 -11.48 12.00 -1.43
N ASP A 34 -12.64 12.65 -1.49
CA ASP A 34 -13.67 12.38 -2.50
C ASP A 34 -13.35 13.02 -3.87
N ASP A 35 -12.30 13.85 -3.97
CA ASP A 35 -11.81 14.39 -5.24
C ASP A 35 -11.51 13.24 -6.24
N GLU A 36 -12.14 13.28 -7.43
CA GLU A 36 -12.02 12.25 -8.46
C GLU A 36 -10.58 12.03 -8.95
N ARG A 37 -9.72 13.05 -8.82
CA ARG A 37 -8.29 12.96 -9.16
C ARG A 37 -7.51 12.05 -8.22
N ILE A 38 -8.02 11.77 -7.02
CA ILE A 38 -7.39 10.84 -6.09
C ILE A 38 -7.80 9.42 -6.48
N GLY A 39 -6.84 8.64 -6.95
CA GLY A 39 -7.03 7.24 -7.29
C GLY A 39 -6.76 6.30 -6.10
N VAL A 40 -7.46 5.17 -6.09
CA VAL A 40 -7.21 4.06 -5.17
C VAL A 40 -6.92 2.80 -5.96
N GLY A 41 -5.79 2.19 -5.70
CA GLY A 41 -5.38 0.89 -6.20
C GLY A 41 -4.90 0.00 -5.07
N ALA A 42 -4.20 -1.06 -5.42
CA ALA A 42 -3.67 -2.03 -4.49
C ALA A 42 -2.16 -2.28 -4.70
N TRP A 43 -1.50 -2.78 -3.66
CA TRP A 43 -0.17 -3.35 -3.76
C TRP A 43 -0.28 -4.86 -3.75
N PHE A 44 0.09 -5.50 -4.86
CA PHE A 44 0.17 -6.95 -4.94
C PHE A 44 1.56 -7.42 -4.51
N ARG A 45 1.65 -8.65 -4.04
CA ARG A 45 2.87 -9.29 -3.56
C ARG A 45 3.40 -10.21 -4.63
N PHE A 46 4.67 -10.08 -4.95
CA PHE A 46 5.35 -10.80 -6.02
C PHE A 46 6.52 -11.59 -5.45
N PHE A 47 6.67 -12.83 -5.91
CA PHE A 47 7.75 -13.73 -5.53
C PHE A 47 8.35 -14.40 -6.75
N ASN A 48 9.62 -14.75 -6.65
CA ASN A 48 10.30 -15.61 -7.59
C ASN A 48 10.67 -16.92 -6.89
N ALA A 49 9.97 -18.01 -7.18
CA ALA A 49 10.13 -19.31 -6.58
C ALA A 49 10.58 -20.34 -7.62
N LYS A 50 11.35 -21.36 -7.19
CA LYS A 50 11.76 -22.46 -8.10
C LYS A 50 10.55 -23.27 -8.55
N GLU A 51 9.64 -23.56 -7.62
CA GLU A 51 8.42 -24.36 -7.82
C GLU A 51 7.19 -23.60 -7.34
N PRO A 52 6.70 -22.59 -8.10
CA PRO A 52 5.67 -21.70 -7.64
C PRO A 52 4.33 -22.37 -7.33
N GLU A 53 3.96 -23.42 -8.10
CA GLU A 53 2.72 -24.16 -7.88
C GLU A 53 2.78 -24.97 -6.58
N SER A 54 3.89 -25.67 -6.33
CA SER A 54 4.10 -26.43 -5.09
C SER A 54 4.12 -25.50 -3.88
N LEU A 55 4.75 -24.36 -4.00
CA LEU A 55 4.81 -23.35 -2.94
C LEU A 55 3.41 -22.74 -2.65
N ALA A 56 2.62 -22.46 -3.69
CA ALA A 56 1.25 -21.98 -3.56
C ALA A 56 0.36 -23.00 -2.84
N THR A 57 0.43 -24.27 -3.24
CA THR A 57 -0.27 -25.38 -2.61
C THR A 57 0.11 -25.50 -1.13
N ALA A 58 1.40 -25.58 -0.82
CA ALA A 58 1.90 -25.72 0.55
C ALA A 58 1.48 -24.53 1.44
N ALA A 59 1.49 -23.30 0.90
CA ALA A 59 1.05 -22.11 1.62
C ALA A 59 -0.44 -22.17 2.00
N LEU A 60 -1.30 -22.57 1.06
CA LEU A 60 -2.75 -22.67 1.31
C LEU A 60 -3.09 -23.81 2.27
N GLU A 61 -2.47 -24.97 2.11
CA GLU A 61 -2.65 -26.12 2.98
C GLU A 61 -2.17 -25.86 4.41
N SER A 62 -1.01 -25.21 4.56
CA SER A 62 -0.48 -24.85 5.89
C SER A 62 -1.41 -23.91 6.66
N LEU A 63 -2.21 -23.13 5.95
CA LEU A 63 -3.20 -22.20 6.50
C LEU A 63 -4.62 -22.81 6.52
N SER A 64 -4.76 -24.13 6.26
CA SER A 64 -6.03 -24.88 6.23
C SER A 64 -7.06 -24.26 5.28
N GLN A 65 -6.62 -23.70 4.15
CA GLN A 65 -7.51 -23.12 3.16
C GLN A 65 -7.93 -24.16 2.14
N LYS A 66 -9.24 -24.22 1.86
CA LYS A 66 -9.79 -25.01 0.74
C LYS A 66 -9.80 -24.14 -0.52
N TYR A 67 -9.28 -24.67 -1.61
CA TYR A 67 -9.11 -23.95 -2.88
C TYR A 67 -9.36 -24.83 -4.09
N GLU A 68 -9.64 -24.18 -5.22
CA GLU A 68 -9.64 -24.78 -6.54
C GLU A 68 -8.43 -24.25 -7.33
N ARG A 69 -7.80 -25.15 -8.07
CA ARG A 69 -6.70 -24.81 -8.97
C ARG A 69 -7.19 -24.83 -10.42
N ASN A 70 -7.11 -23.70 -11.08
CA ASN A 70 -7.49 -23.53 -12.48
C ASN A 70 -6.23 -23.35 -13.35
N THR A 71 -6.05 -24.20 -14.37
CA THR A 71 -4.87 -24.20 -15.25
C THR A 71 -5.03 -23.33 -16.50
N THR A 72 -6.20 -22.77 -16.76
CA THR A 72 -6.45 -21.93 -17.94
C THR A 72 -6.56 -20.46 -17.54
N SER A 73 -5.66 -19.67 -18.07
CA SER A 73 -5.34 -18.31 -17.61
C SER A 73 -6.21 -17.17 -18.15
N HIS A 74 -7.16 -17.38 -19.05
CA HIS A 74 -7.74 -16.28 -19.82
C HIS A 74 -9.13 -15.79 -19.41
N GLN A 75 -9.76 -16.37 -18.38
CA GLN A 75 -11.10 -15.97 -17.91
C GLN A 75 -11.20 -15.66 -16.42
N ASN A 76 -10.10 -15.75 -15.69
CA ASN A 76 -10.16 -15.53 -14.24
C ASN A 76 -9.87 -14.07 -13.92
N ASP A 77 -10.82 -13.40 -13.28
CA ASP A 77 -10.64 -12.12 -12.66
C ASP A 77 -9.49 -12.19 -11.62
N PRO A 78 -8.35 -11.55 -11.86
CA PRO A 78 -7.20 -11.61 -10.94
C PRO A 78 -7.56 -11.08 -9.54
N THR A 79 -8.66 -10.32 -9.41
CA THR A 79 -9.12 -9.82 -8.13
C THR A 79 -9.78 -10.91 -7.27
N ARG A 80 -10.20 -12.02 -7.87
CA ARG A 80 -10.77 -13.20 -7.17
C ARG A 80 -9.73 -14.25 -6.81
N ALA A 81 -8.62 -14.32 -7.53
CA ALA A 81 -7.55 -15.25 -7.22
C ALA A 81 -6.91 -14.94 -5.86
N THR A 82 -6.51 -15.99 -5.16
CA THR A 82 -5.75 -15.88 -3.91
C THR A 82 -4.25 -15.95 -4.18
N ILE A 83 -3.85 -16.81 -5.12
CA ILE A 83 -2.49 -16.89 -5.65
C ILE A 83 -2.57 -17.07 -7.16
N ILE A 84 -1.68 -16.41 -7.89
CA ILE A 84 -1.53 -16.53 -9.34
C ILE A 84 -0.09 -16.98 -9.63
N THR A 85 0.06 -17.99 -10.48
CA THR A 85 1.34 -18.40 -11.05
C THR A 85 1.31 -18.23 -12.57
N LYS A 86 2.41 -18.51 -13.26
CA LYS A 86 2.44 -18.52 -14.74
C LYS A 86 1.51 -19.55 -15.35
N LEU A 87 1.27 -20.66 -14.64
CA LEU A 87 0.53 -21.81 -15.15
C LEU A 87 -0.84 -22.00 -14.52
N SER A 88 -1.09 -21.40 -13.36
CA SER A 88 -2.28 -21.70 -12.57
C SER A 88 -2.77 -20.51 -11.75
N ASN A 89 -4.07 -20.47 -11.50
CA ASN A 89 -4.71 -19.60 -10.53
C ASN A 89 -5.32 -20.45 -9.41
N PHE A 90 -5.09 -20.05 -8.17
CA PHE A 90 -5.65 -20.68 -6.99
C PHE A 90 -6.74 -19.77 -6.42
N GLN A 91 -7.97 -20.27 -6.33
CA GLN A 91 -9.12 -19.55 -5.79
C GLN A 91 -9.64 -20.26 -4.55
N LEU A 92 -10.07 -19.52 -3.54
CA LEU A 92 -10.73 -20.11 -2.38
C LEU A 92 -12.11 -20.63 -2.76
N ILE A 93 -12.50 -21.80 -2.24
CA ILE A 93 -13.84 -22.37 -2.43
C ILE A 93 -14.90 -21.48 -1.78
N ALA A 94 -14.61 -20.97 -0.57
CA ALA A 94 -15.44 -19.99 0.12
C ALA A 94 -14.73 -18.63 0.10
N GLU A 95 -15.34 -17.64 -0.52
CA GLU A 95 -14.78 -16.29 -0.56
C GLU A 95 -15.06 -15.53 0.74
N PRO A 96 -14.04 -15.25 1.56
CA PRO A 96 -14.21 -14.38 2.71
C PRO A 96 -14.40 -12.90 2.27
N ASP A 97 -14.83 -12.06 3.19
CA ASP A 97 -14.90 -10.63 2.92
C ASP A 97 -13.54 -10.04 2.53
N LYS A 98 -13.54 -8.84 1.95
CA LYS A 98 -12.32 -8.17 1.45
C LYS A 98 -11.22 -8.06 2.51
N LEU A 99 -11.59 -7.71 3.76
CA LEU A 99 -10.61 -7.55 4.84
C LEU A 99 -10.00 -8.90 5.25
N ALA A 100 -10.80 -9.95 5.35
CA ALA A 100 -10.32 -11.30 5.65
C ALA A 100 -9.39 -11.82 4.55
N ARG A 101 -9.69 -11.54 3.27
CA ARG A 101 -8.78 -11.85 2.14
C ARG A 101 -7.45 -11.10 2.25
N CYS A 102 -7.46 -9.85 2.65
CA CYS A 102 -6.23 -9.09 2.89
C CYS A 102 -5.40 -9.69 4.03
N CYS A 103 -6.05 -10.07 5.12
CA CYS A 103 -5.39 -10.74 6.24
C CYS A 103 -4.80 -12.10 5.81
N LEU A 104 -5.51 -12.85 4.98
CA LEU A 104 -5.01 -14.10 4.41
C LEU A 104 -3.80 -13.86 3.50
N ALA A 105 -3.84 -12.87 2.64
CA ALA A 105 -2.71 -12.51 1.78
C ALA A 105 -1.44 -12.21 2.58
N VAL A 106 -1.55 -11.50 3.72
CA VAL A 106 -0.43 -11.25 4.64
C VAL A 106 0.06 -12.54 5.31
N ARG A 107 -0.84 -13.46 5.67
CA ARG A 107 -0.44 -14.76 6.24
C ARG A 107 0.29 -15.63 5.22
N ILE A 108 -0.17 -15.66 3.97
CA ILE A 108 0.50 -16.36 2.85
C ILE A 108 1.88 -15.73 2.60
N GLU A 109 1.96 -14.39 2.53
CA GLU A 109 3.23 -13.67 2.43
C GLU A 109 4.21 -14.08 3.53
N LYS A 110 3.77 -14.09 4.79
CA LYS A 110 4.61 -14.50 5.92
C LYS A 110 5.10 -15.94 5.81
N TYR A 111 4.22 -16.85 5.40
CA TYR A 111 4.59 -18.24 5.17
C TYR A 111 5.67 -18.36 4.09
N ILE A 112 5.46 -17.74 2.93
CA ILE A 112 6.42 -17.80 1.80
C ILE A 112 7.73 -17.11 2.16
N SER A 113 7.69 -15.96 2.81
CA SER A 113 8.90 -15.23 3.24
C SER A 113 9.68 -16.03 4.30
N GLY A 114 9.00 -16.80 5.15
CA GLY A 114 9.61 -17.72 6.09
C GLY A 114 10.39 -18.87 5.43
N GLN A 115 10.10 -19.18 4.16
CA GLN A 115 10.87 -20.11 3.31
C GLN A 115 12.04 -19.43 2.58
N SER A 116 12.46 -18.25 3.04
CA SER A 116 13.57 -17.45 2.49
C SER A 116 13.30 -16.83 1.11
N PHE A 117 12.05 -16.75 0.68
CA PHE A 117 11.68 -16.01 -0.54
C PHE A 117 11.46 -14.53 -0.23
N ARG A 118 12.05 -13.67 -1.05
CA ARG A 118 11.88 -12.23 -0.93
C ARG A 118 10.54 -11.81 -1.54
N CYS A 119 9.74 -11.08 -0.76
CA CYS A 119 8.53 -10.42 -1.25
C CYS A 119 8.86 -9.08 -1.88
N GLU A 120 8.36 -8.84 -3.09
CA GLU A 120 8.37 -7.54 -3.74
C GLU A 120 6.93 -7.04 -3.91
N TYR A 121 6.75 -5.71 -3.95
CA TYR A 121 5.43 -5.09 -4.07
C TYR A 121 5.36 -4.26 -5.35
N ALA A 122 4.33 -4.49 -6.14
CA ALA A 122 4.04 -3.70 -7.33
C ALA A 122 2.53 -3.40 -7.43
N PRO A 123 2.15 -2.38 -8.23
CA PRO A 123 0.75 -2.07 -8.48
C PRO A 123 -0.01 -3.25 -9.10
N GLU A 124 -1.31 -3.30 -8.86
CA GLU A 124 -2.23 -4.31 -9.38
C GLU A 124 -2.20 -4.46 -10.91
N ASN A 125 -1.94 -3.39 -11.62
CA ASN A 125 -1.85 -3.38 -13.09
C ASN A 125 -0.50 -3.89 -13.64
N ALA A 126 0.46 -4.20 -12.77
CA ALA A 126 1.77 -4.71 -13.17
C ALA A 126 1.84 -6.25 -13.28
N VAL A 127 0.77 -6.99 -12.97
CA VAL A 127 0.76 -8.47 -12.87
C VAL A 127 1.35 -9.12 -14.13
N THR A 128 0.84 -8.79 -15.31
CA THR A 128 1.30 -9.39 -16.56
C THR A 128 2.78 -9.12 -16.83
N GLN A 129 3.23 -7.89 -16.62
CA GLN A 129 4.63 -7.52 -16.80
C GLN A 129 5.54 -8.30 -15.85
N TRP A 130 5.16 -8.38 -14.57
CA TRP A 130 5.97 -9.04 -13.54
C TRP A 130 6.03 -10.54 -13.72
N LEU A 131 4.91 -11.20 -14.05
CA LEU A 131 4.89 -12.63 -14.33
C LEU A 131 5.75 -12.99 -15.56
N ASN A 132 5.92 -12.08 -16.50
CA ASN A 132 6.73 -12.31 -17.68
C ASN A 132 8.24 -12.04 -17.47
N SER A 133 8.61 -11.26 -16.49
CA SER A 133 10.00 -10.81 -16.31
C SER A 133 10.63 -11.17 -14.96
N ASN A 134 10.00 -10.77 -13.84
CA ASN A 134 10.67 -10.71 -12.56
C ASN A 134 10.10 -11.65 -11.49
N ALA A 135 8.89 -12.16 -11.69
CA ALA A 135 8.21 -13.03 -10.73
C ALA A 135 7.50 -14.17 -11.42
N ASN A 136 7.17 -15.21 -10.66
CA ASN A 136 6.38 -16.33 -11.14
C ASN A 136 5.26 -16.75 -10.18
N LEU A 137 5.13 -16.04 -9.05
CA LEU A 137 4.03 -16.18 -8.09
C LEU A 137 3.58 -14.80 -7.62
N VAL A 138 2.28 -14.56 -7.63
CA VAL A 138 1.64 -13.30 -7.23
C VAL A 138 0.53 -13.59 -6.23
N ILE A 139 0.47 -12.80 -5.15
CA ILE A 139 -0.64 -12.79 -4.20
C ILE A 139 -1.39 -11.48 -4.39
N PRO A 140 -2.53 -11.47 -5.09
CA PRO A 140 -3.39 -10.31 -5.23
C PRO A 140 -4.15 -10.01 -3.93
N VAL A 141 -4.60 -8.78 -3.79
CA VAL A 141 -5.52 -8.36 -2.74
C VAL A 141 -6.72 -7.63 -3.36
N PRO A 142 -7.88 -7.64 -2.72
CA PRO A 142 -9.03 -6.89 -3.18
C PRO A 142 -8.74 -5.39 -3.28
N ILE A 143 -9.28 -4.74 -4.29
CA ILE A 143 -9.25 -3.28 -4.43
C ILE A 143 -10.42 -2.70 -3.65
N PHE A 144 -10.13 -1.74 -2.78
CA PHE A 144 -11.12 -1.04 -1.97
C PHE A 144 -11.55 0.25 -2.66
N SER A 145 -12.82 0.58 -2.55
CA SER A 145 -13.32 1.92 -2.85
C SER A 145 -12.94 2.90 -1.72
N LYS A 146 -13.01 4.21 -2.01
CA LYS A 146 -12.79 5.26 -1.00
C LYS A 146 -13.77 5.13 0.17
N ALA A 147 -15.03 4.80 -0.11
CA ALA A 147 -16.05 4.59 0.90
C ALA A 147 -15.71 3.41 1.83
N GLU A 148 -15.33 2.26 1.27
CA GLU A 148 -14.93 1.08 2.06
C GLU A 148 -13.70 1.35 2.92
N ILE A 149 -12.75 2.16 2.45
CA ILE A 149 -11.57 2.56 3.23
C ILE A 149 -11.99 3.45 4.40
N LYS A 150 -12.83 4.47 4.16
CA LYS A 150 -13.36 5.35 5.22
C LYS A 150 -14.15 4.54 6.24
N GLU A 151 -15.06 3.68 5.81
CA GLU A 151 -15.86 2.81 6.68
C GLU A 151 -14.99 1.90 7.55
N THR A 152 -14.00 1.23 6.93
CA THR A 152 -13.08 0.34 7.66
C THR A 152 -12.33 1.10 8.74
N ALA A 153 -11.79 2.29 8.40
CA ALA A 153 -11.02 3.10 9.35
C ALA A 153 -11.89 3.67 10.48
N THR A 154 -13.09 4.18 10.17
CA THR A 154 -14.00 4.77 11.17
C THR A 154 -14.64 3.72 12.07
N SER A 155 -14.76 2.47 11.61
CA SER A 155 -15.19 1.35 12.46
C SER A 155 -14.11 0.82 13.41
N GLY A 156 -12.95 1.47 13.48
CA GLY A 156 -11.82 1.07 14.31
C GLY A 156 -11.04 -0.14 13.78
N ARG A 157 -11.36 -0.64 12.59
CA ARG A 157 -10.62 -1.72 11.93
C ARG A 157 -9.46 -1.15 11.13
N LEU A 158 -8.36 -1.91 11.05
CA LEU A 158 -7.18 -1.51 10.30
C LEU A 158 -7.00 -2.41 9.08
N LEU A 159 -6.77 -1.79 7.94
CA LEU A 159 -6.29 -2.51 6.77
C LEU A 159 -4.85 -2.98 7.01
N PRO A 160 -4.51 -4.22 6.65
CA PRO A 160 -3.14 -4.69 6.72
C PRO A 160 -2.20 -3.84 5.87
N HIS A 161 -0.91 -3.91 6.19
CA HIS A 161 0.10 -3.15 5.47
C HIS A 161 0.17 -3.55 3.98
N LYS A 162 0.45 -2.58 3.10
CA LYS A 162 0.57 -2.83 1.65
C LYS A 162 -0.69 -3.46 1.03
N VAL A 163 -1.86 -3.02 1.44
CA VAL A 163 -3.14 -3.41 0.83
C VAL A 163 -3.64 -2.32 -0.11
N THR A 164 -3.65 -1.08 0.34
CA THR A 164 -4.11 0.06 -0.45
C THR A 164 -2.94 0.85 -1.04
N ARG A 165 -3.17 1.43 -2.22
CA ARG A 165 -2.28 2.36 -2.90
C ARG A 165 -3.06 3.61 -3.29
N HIS A 166 -2.72 4.74 -2.69
CA HIS A 166 -3.34 6.02 -3.01
C HIS A 166 -2.49 6.77 -4.03
N ILE A 167 -3.11 7.20 -5.11
CA ILE A 167 -2.55 8.10 -6.12
C ILE A 167 -3.09 9.48 -5.78
N ILE A 168 -2.29 10.31 -5.14
CA ILE A 168 -2.69 11.63 -4.63
C ILE A 168 -1.98 12.70 -5.45
N PRO A 169 -2.69 13.47 -6.28
CA PRO A 169 -2.09 14.56 -7.05
C PRO A 169 -1.36 15.56 -6.16
N SER A 170 -0.27 16.09 -6.67
CA SER A 170 0.58 17.06 -5.94
C SER A 170 1.07 16.53 -4.59
N ARG A 171 1.44 15.24 -4.54
CA ARG A 171 1.95 14.58 -3.33
C ARG A 171 3.21 15.28 -2.83
N PRO A 172 3.24 15.77 -1.56
CA PRO A 172 4.45 16.38 -1.00
C PRO A 172 5.49 15.33 -0.64
N LEU A 173 6.74 15.56 -1.01
CA LEU A 173 7.92 14.78 -0.66
C LEU A 173 9.02 15.70 -0.11
N GLY A 174 9.92 15.15 0.69
CA GLY A 174 11.06 15.90 1.24
C GLY A 174 10.67 16.96 2.28
N VAL A 175 9.50 16.82 2.90
CA VAL A 175 9.01 17.78 3.91
C VAL A 175 9.89 17.81 5.16
N ASP A 176 10.51 16.73 5.55
CA ASP A 176 11.55 16.58 6.60
C ASP A 176 11.42 17.55 7.78
N VAL A 177 10.39 17.35 8.58
CA VAL A 177 10.11 18.21 9.77
C VAL A 177 11.01 17.79 10.91
N PRO A 178 11.74 18.72 11.57
CA PRO A 178 12.52 18.44 12.76
C PRO A 178 11.66 17.87 13.89
N LEU A 179 12.15 16.84 14.60
CA LEU A 179 11.43 16.22 15.73
C LEU A 179 11.16 17.20 16.87
N ASP A 180 12.08 18.14 17.11
CA ASP A 180 11.91 19.20 18.10
C ASP A 180 10.59 19.96 17.90
N LEU A 181 10.26 20.25 16.64
CA LEU A 181 9.03 20.96 16.27
C LEU A 181 7.76 20.15 16.58
N LEU A 182 7.87 18.82 16.61
CA LEU A 182 6.77 17.91 16.87
C LEU A 182 6.60 17.57 18.38
N ILE A 183 7.60 17.90 19.19
CA ILE A 183 7.63 17.53 20.62
C ILE A 183 7.46 18.75 21.53
N ASN A 184 8.16 19.87 21.24
CA ASN A 184 8.41 20.92 22.23
C ASN A 184 7.59 22.21 22.03
N TYR A 185 6.71 22.26 21.03
CA TYR A 185 5.94 23.47 20.69
C TYR A 185 4.44 23.22 20.81
N THR A 186 3.67 24.29 21.02
CA THR A 186 2.21 24.24 20.87
C THR A 186 1.82 24.02 19.41
N SER A 187 0.56 23.67 19.16
CA SER A 187 0.07 23.46 17.77
C SER A 187 0.22 24.72 16.91
N GLU A 188 -0.06 25.90 17.49
CA GLU A 188 0.07 27.19 16.79
C GLU A 188 1.53 27.47 16.43
N GLU A 189 2.43 27.38 17.41
CA GLU A 189 3.87 27.60 17.18
C GLU A 189 4.46 26.60 16.19
N ALA A 190 4.07 25.32 16.29
CA ALA A 190 4.52 24.27 15.39
C ALA A 190 4.08 24.54 13.94
N ASN A 191 2.82 24.98 13.74
CA ASN A 191 2.32 25.35 12.40
C ASN A 191 3.06 26.57 11.84
N GLU A 192 3.23 27.64 12.61
CA GLU A 192 3.99 28.83 12.16
C GLU A 192 5.43 28.48 11.75
N LYS A 193 6.10 27.63 12.54
CA LYS A 193 7.46 27.18 12.24
C LYS A 193 7.50 26.27 11.01
N LEU A 194 6.49 25.40 10.84
CA LEU A 194 6.36 24.55 9.66
C LEU A 194 6.17 25.41 8.41
N ASP A 195 5.31 26.41 8.44
CA ASP A 195 5.05 27.32 7.32
C ASP A 195 6.33 28.08 6.92
N ARG A 196 7.08 28.58 7.90
CA ARG A 196 8.39 29.23 7.66
C ARG A 196 9.39 28.24 7.04
N LEU A 197 9.45 27.00 7.57
CA LEU A 197 10.33 25.95 7.06
C LEU A 197 10.02 25.64 5.59
N LEU A 198 8.74 25.44 5.26
CA LEU A 198 8.31 25.11 3.90
C LEU A 198 8.53 26.29 2.94
N SER A 199 8.24 27.52 3.39
CA SER A 199 8.44 28.74 2.59
C SER A 199 9.91 29.03 2.29
N SER A 200 10.84 28.56 3.14
CA SER A 200 12.29 28.74 2.93
C SER A 200 12.89 27.73 1.95
N ARG A 201 12.16 26.68 1.58
CA ARG A 201 12.65 25.62 0.71
C ARG A 201 12.28 25.86 -0.74
N ARG A 202 13.15 25.43 -1.63
CA ARG A 202 12.82 25.37 -3.05
C ARG A 202 11.81 24.26 -3.30
N LEU A 203 10.72 24.59 -4.00
CA LEU A 203 9.70 23.65 -4.41
C LEU A 203 9.91 23.25 -5.88
N ASP A 204 10.17 21.98 -6.12
CA ASP A 204 10.28 21.41 -7.45
C ASP A 204 9.02 20.58 -7.76
N ARG A 205 8.39 20.85 -8.91
CA ARG A 205 7.23 20.09 -9.41
C ARG A 205 7.71 19.02 -10.38
N LYS A 206 7.44 17.76 -10.05
CA LYS A 206 7.74 16.62 -10.90
C LYS A 206 6.48 16.12 -11.59
N PRO A 207 6.50 15.90 -12.91
CA PRO A 207 5.34 15.40 -13.64
C PRO A 207 5.02 13.94 -13.26
N PRO A 208 3.78 13.47 -13.56
CA PRO A 208 3.41 12.07 -13.43
C PRO A 208 4.40 11.15 -14.15
N GLY A 209 4.72 10.00 -13.55
CA GLY A 209 5.72 9.05 -14.06
C GLY A 209 7.15 9.30 -13.58
N SER A 210 7.40 10.36 -12.83
CA SER A 210 8.73 10.68 -12.27
C SER A 210 9.20 9.64 -11.25
N THR A 211 10.53 9.48 -11.18
CA THR A 211 11.19 8.64 -10.16
C THR A 211 11.88 9.54 -9.13
N VAL A 212 11.58 9.33 -7.85
CA VAL A 212 12.23 10.00 -6.71
C VAL A 212 12.65 8.91 -5.72
N ASP A 213 13.89 8.96 -5.26
CA ASP A 213 14.48 7.99 -4.32
C ASP A 213 14.26 6.51 -4.74
N GLY A 214 14.41 6.22 -6.03
CA GLY A 214 14.24 4.88 -6.60
C GLY A 214 12.78 4.40 -6.73
N ARG A 215 11.80 5.21 -6.32
CA ARG A 215 10.38 4.91 -6.46
C ARG A 215 9.76 5.72 -7.59
N ARG A 216 9.05 5.03 -8.50
CA ARG A 216 8.26 5.66 -9.56
C ARG A 216 6.86 6.02 -9.05
N TYR A 217 6.45 7.25 -9.30
CA TYR A 217 5.14 7.78 -8.93
C TYR A 217 4.28 8.00 -10.17
N GLN A 218 3.00 7.65 -10.10
CA GLN A 218 2.06 7.84 -11.21
C GLN A 218 1.40 9.23 -11.17
N GLU A 219 1.45 9.89 -10.04
CA GLU A 219 0.93 11.23 -9.77
C GLU A 219 2.00 12.31 -9.91
N GLU A 220 1.56 13.57 -10.05
CA GLU A 220 2.41 14.76 -9.88
C GLU A 220 2.95 14.83 -8.45
N LEU A 221 4.19 15.28 -8.30
CA LEU A 221 4.84 15.43 -7.01
C LEU A 221 5.24 16.90 -6.76
N LEU A 222 5.19 17.28 -5.49
CA LEU A 222 5.76 18.51 -4.96
C LEU A 222 6.96 18.15 -4.07
N VAL A 223 8.17 18.34 -4.58
CA VAL A 223 9.40 17.95 -3.89
C VAL A 223 10.00 19.19 -3.23
N PHE A 224 10.08 19.18 -1.88
CA PHE A 224 10.75 20.23 -1.12
C PHE A 224 12.24 19.88 -1.02
N GLU A 225 13.06 20.66 -1.70
CA GLU A 225 14.53 20.53 -1.65
C GLU A 225 15.08 21.20 -0.39
N ARG A 226 16.11 20.59 0.21
CA ARG A 226 16.81 21.17 1.37
C ARG A 226 17.67 22.34 1.00
#